data_5a391c9be367616d9502d40cf9ded8ab
#
_entry.id   5a391c9be367616d9502d40cf9ded8ab
#
_cell.length_a   1.000
_cell.length_b   1.000
_cell.length_c   1.000
_cell.angle_alpha   90.00
_cell.angle_beta   90.00
_cell.angle_gamma   90.00
#
_symmetry.space_group_name_H-M   'P 1'
#
loop_
_entity.id
_entity.type
_entity.pdbx_description
1 polymer ?
#
loop_
_entity_poly.entity_id
_entity_poly.type
_entity_poly.pdbx_seq_one_letter_code
_entity_poly.pdbx_strand_id
1 'polypeptide(L)'
;VNNELAVANAQLPCPDPVEQVTVMEVNSPTPLATVRFMLNSAKITDEQMVNVYNMSQWLQANPLATITICGYADDETGSADYNMKLSEERAQAVYDVLVNEYGIDANRLTVVAFGSETQPYDTNNWNRIVIFQNN
;
A
#
# COMPACT_ATOMS: atom_id res chain seq x y z
N VAL A 1 -19.22 8.27 15.11
CA VAL A 1 -17.91 8.88 15.28
C VAL A 1 -16.88 8.13 14.46
N ASN A 2 -16.78 6.85 14.69
CA ASN A 2 -15.80 6.03 13.97
C ASN A 2 -16.13 5.90 12.50
N ASN A 3 -17.42 5.90 12.17
CA ASN A 3 -17.85 5.84 10.77
C ASN A 3 -17.48 7.11 10.04
N GLU A 4 -17.56 8.25 10.70
CA GLU A 4 -17.16 9.52 10.10
C GLU A 4 -15.67 9.52 9.78
N LEU A 5 -14.86 8.99 10.70
CA LEU A 5 -13.44 8.91 10.48
C LEU A 5 -13.10 7.98 9.33
N ALA A 6 -13.77 6.84 9.25
CA ALA A 6 -13.58 5.91 8.16
C ALA A 6 -13.96 6.53 6.82
N VAL A 7 -15.02 7.30 6.79
CA VAL A 7 -15.44 7.98 5.56
C VAL A 7 -14.42 9.02 5.15
N ALA A 8 -13.88 9.78 6.10
CA ALA A 8 -12.86 10.76 5.79
C ALA A 8 -11.61 10.10 5.20
N ASN A 9 -11.21 8.97 5.75
CA ASN A 9 -10.07 8.23 5.22
C ASN A 9 -10.35 7.68 3.82
N ALA A 10 -11.58 7.29 3.56
CA ALA A 10 -11.96 6.76 2.26
C ALA A 10 -11.87 7.80 1.15
N GLN A 11 -11.88 9.08 1.47
CA GLN A 11 -11.74 10.14 0.49
C GLN A 11 -10.30 10.35 0.04
N LEU A 12 -9.36 9.82 0.78
CA LEU A 12 -7.94 9.91 0.46
C LEU A 12 -7.49 8.58 -0.14
N PRO A 13 -6.67 8.63 -1.23
CA PRO A 13 -6.18 7.38 -1.82
C PRO A 13 -5.41 6.56 -0.80
N CYS A 14 -4.53 7.20 -0.03
CA CYS A 14 -3.77 6.51 1.00
C CYS A 14 -3.71 7.38 2.24
N PRO A 15 -3.96 6.82 3.42
CA PRO A 15 -3.92 7.59 4.64
C PRO A 15 -2.49 7.93 5.04
N ASP A 16 -2.33 9.00 5.80
CA ASP A 16 -1.07 9.30 6.43
C ASP A 16 -0.82 8.25 7.53
N PRO A 17 0.27 7.50 7.47
CA PRO A 17 0.55 6.46 8.46
C PRO A 17 0.61 6.98 9.89
N VAL A 18 1.09 8.20 10.09
CA VAL A 18 1.16 8.79 11.43
C VAL A 18 -0.24 8.98 11.98
N GLU A 19 -1.14 9.51 11.19
CA GLU A 19 -2.53 9.65 11.59
C GLU A 19 -3.16 8.32 11.87
N GLN A 20 -2.88 7.33 11.02
CA GLN A 20 -3.41 6.00 11.23
C GLN A 20 -2.96 5.40 12.53
N VAL A 21 -1.69 5.55 12.86
CA VAL A 21 -1.17 5.02 14.13
C VAL A 21 -1.92 5.63 15.30
N THR A 22 -2.23 6.91 15.21
CA THR A 22 -2.95 7.59 16.28
C THR A 22 -4.38 7.13 16.41
N VAL A 23 -5.04 6.91 15.27
CA VAL A 23 -6.48 6.68 15.25
C VAL A 23 -6.82 5.21 15.32
N MET A 24 -5.99 4.37 14.76
CA MET A 24 -6.30 2.95 14.61
C MET A 24 -6.48 2.22 15.91
N GLU A 25 -5.97 2.76 16.98
CA GLU A 25 -6.12 2.07 18.28
C GLU A 25 -7.56 1.80 18.62
N VAL A 26 -8.47 2.46 17.97
CA VAL A 26 -9.88 2.29 18.28
C VAL A 26 -10.60 1.65 17.11
N ASN A 27 -10.85 2.37 16.06
CA ASN A 27 -11.76 1.90 15.03
C ASN A 27 -11.41 2.31 13.61
N SER A 28 -10.34 3.04 13.43
CA SER A 28 -10.02 3.48 12.08
C SER A 28 -9.62 2.29 11.22
N PRO A 29 -9.83 2.38 9.91
CA PRO A 29 -9.29 1.37 9.01
C PRO A 29 -7.78 1.40 9.09
N THR A 30 -7.19 0.27 9.40
CA THR A 30 -5.74 0.15 9.48
C THR A 30 -5.21 -0.32 8.14
N PRO A 31 -3.92 -0.11 7.88
CA PRO A 31 -3.30 -0.80 6.77
C PRO A 31 -3.44 -2.29 6.98
N LEU A 32 -3.96 -2.97 5.98
CA LEU A 32 -4.19 -4.40 6.08
C LEU A 32 -2.88 -5.18 6.06
N ALA A 33 -1.94 -4.69 5.28
CA ALA A 33 -0.62 -5.29 5.17
C ALA A 33 0.30 -4.29 4.48
N THR A 34 1.59 -4.59 4.46
CA THR A 34 2.58 -3.80 3.75
C THR A 34 3.56 -4.73 3.05
N VAL A 35 4.15 -4.23 1.96
CA VAL A 35 5.19 -4.95 1.22
C VAL A 35 6.40 -4.04 1.13
N ARG A 36 7.52 -4.46 1.68
CA ARG A 36 8.76 -3.67 1.68
C ARG A 36 9.63 -4.07 0.52
N PHE A 37 10.43 -3.13 0.05
CA PHE A 37 11.28 -3.32 -1.12
C PHE A 37 12.73 -2.97 -0.81
N MET A 38 13.62 -3.60 -1.56
CA MET A 38 15.03 -3.29 -1.52
C MET A 38 15.29 -1.98 -2.27
N LEU A 39 16.46 -1.40 -2.04
CA LEU A 39 16.89 -0.17 -2.70
C LEU A 39 16.82 -0.35 -4.22
N ASN A 40 16.27 0.63 -4.91
CA ASN A 40 16.17 0.67 -6.38
C ASN A 40 15.46 -0.55 -6.98
N SER A 41 14.59 -1.21 -6.22
CA SER A 41 13.94 -2.43 -6.69
C SER A 41 12.43 -2.34 -6.52
N ALA A 42 11.73 -2.89 -7.51
CA ALA A 42 10.30 -3.15 -7.44
C ALA A 42 10.01 -4.65 -7.42
N LYS A 43 11.01 -5.45 -7.10
CA LYS A 43 10.86 -6.90 -7.01
C LYS A 43 10.35 -7.29 -5.62
N ILE A 44 9.27 -8.06 -5.61
CA ILE A 44 8.73 -8.60 -4.36
C ILE A 44 9.57 -9.82 -3.98
N THR A 45 10.29 -9.72 -2.86
CA THR A 45 11.09 -10.84 -2.39
C THR A 45 10.20 -11.94 -1.82
N ASP A 46 10.75 -13.13 -1.70
CA ASP A 46 10.00 -14.27 -1.15
C ASP A 46 9.46 -13.96 0.25
N GLU A 47 10.26 -13.26 1.05
CA GLU A 47 9.84 -12.89 2.40
C GLU A 47 8.62 -11.97 2.38
N GLN A 48 8.56 -11.08 1.40
CA GLN A 48 7.45 -10.13 1.28
C GLN A 48 6.26 -10.73 0.55
N MET A 49 6.47 -11.79 -0.22
CA MET A 49 5.37 -12.45 -0.93
C MET A 49 4.32 -13.00 0.04
N VAL A 50 4.73 -13.38 1.24
CA VAL A 50 3.79 -13.81 2.28
C VAL A 50 2.74 -12.74 2.56
N ASN A 51 3.16 -11.48 2.55
CA ASN A 51 2.23 -10.38 2.81
C ASN A 51 1.22 -10.21 1.68
N VAL A 52 1.65 -10.42 0.44
CA VAL A 52 0.74 -10.38 -0.70
C VAL A 52 -0.24 -11.56 -0.64
N TYR A 53 0.27 -12.72 -0.30
CA TYR A 53 -0.57 -13.91 -0.14
C TYR A 53 -1.64 -13.68 0.93
N ASN A 54 -1.25 -13.15 2.08
CA ASN A 54 -2.19 -12.88 3.17
C ASN A 54 -3.26 -11.89 2.73
N MET A 55 -2.88 -10.89 1.94
CA MET A 55 -3.84 -9.94 1.40
C MET A 55 -4.82 -10.64 0.46
N SER A 56 -4.33 -11.54 -0.37
CA SER A 56 -5.21 -12.29 -1.28
C SER A 56 -6.24 -13.12 -0.51
N GLN A 57 -5.82 -13.73 0.59
CA GLN A 57 -6.72 -14.52 1.43
C GLN A 57 -7.77 -13.64 2.09
N TRP A 58 -7.36 -12.46 2.57
CA TRP A 58 -8.30 -11.51 3.15
C TRP A 58 -9.34 -11.05 2.13
N LEU A 59 -8.89 -10.76 0.90
CA LEU A 59 -9.79 -10.34 -0.17
C LEU A 59 -10.77 -11.44 -0.54
N GLN A 60 -10.33 -12.69 -0.54
CA GLN A 60 -11.21 -13.82 -0.82
C GLN A 60 -12.25 -14.03 0.27
N ALA A 61 -11.86 -13.77 1.51
CA ALA A 61 -12.77 -13.89 2.66
C ALA A 61 -13.73 -12.71 2.75
N ASN A 62 -13.43 -11.60 2.08
CA ASN A 62 -14.26 -10.39 2.10
C ASN A 62 -14.60 -9.97 0.68
N PRO A 63 -15.50 -10.71 0.01
CA PRO A 63 -15.69 -10.57 -1.45
C PRO A 63 -16.20 -9.21 -1.90
N LEU A 64 -16.75 -8.41 -1.01
CA LEU A 64 -17.22 -7.07 -1.36
C LEU A 64 -16.19 -5.97 -1.08
N ALA A 65 -15.06 -6.33 -0.48
CA ALA A 65 -14.06 -5.34 -0.13
C ALA A 65 -13.27 -4.89 -1.36
N THR A 66 -12.89 -3.62 -1.35
CA THR A 66 -11.98 -3.05 -2.34
C THR A 66 -10.81 -2.42 -1.60
N ILE A 67 -9.64 -2.42 -2.22
CA ILE A 67 -8.44 -1.86 -1.60
C ILE A 67 -7.73 -0.92 -2.56
N THR A 68 -6.97 -0.01 -1.97
CA THR A 68 -6.03 0.84 -2.70
C THR A 68 -4.62 0.35 -2.38
N ILE A 69 -3.82 0.19 -3.42
CA ILE A 69 -2.43 -0.24 -3.34
C ILE A 69 -1.57 1.01 -3.49
N CYS A 70 -0.95 1.45 -2.42
CA CYS A 70 -0.25 2.72 -2.34
C CYS A 70 1.26 2.49 -2.38
N GLY A 71 1.92 2.96 -3.45
CA GLY A 71 3.36 2.79 -3.62
C GLY A 71 4.14 4.01 -3.19
N TYR A 72 5.29 3.78 -2.55
CA TYR A 72 6.18 4.83 -2.05
C TYR A 72 7.64 4.52 -2.38
N ALA A 73 8.46 5.56 -2.40
CA ALA A 73 9.90 5.43 -2.54
C ALA A 73 10.55 6.34 -1.50
N ASP A 74 11.75 5.97 -1.02
CA ASP A 74 12.47 6.82 -0.09
C ASP A 74 12.96 8.10 -0.80
N ASP A 75 13.22 9.17 -0.05
CA ASP A 75 13.60 10.45 -0.65
C ASP A 75 15.11 10.74 -0.54
N GLU A 76 15.88 9.81 0.00
CA GLU A 76 17.33 10.00 0.12
C GLU A 76 18.09 9.46 -1.09
N THR A 77 17.42 8.74 -1.98
CA THR A 77 18.04 8.20 -3.18
C THR A 77 17.16 8.50 -4.39
N GLY A 78 17.81 8.76 -5.53
CA GLY A 78 17.12 8.97 -6.78
C GLY A 78 16.51 10.37 -6.91
N SER A 79 16.08 10.68 -8.12
CA SER A 79 15.36 11.92 -8.40
C SER A 79 13.87 11.74 -8.10
N ALA A 80 13.15 12.86 -8.01
CA ALA A 80 11.70 12.82 -7.80
C ALA A 80 10.99 12.07 -8.92
N ASP A 81 11.39 12.28 -10.16
CA ASP A 81 10.78 11.60 -11.30
C ASP A 81 11.06 10.11 -11.28
N TYR A 82 12.29 9.73 -10.98
CA TYR A 82 12.67 8.32 -10.86
C TYR A 82 11.87 7.64 -9.74
N ASN A 83 11.77 8.33 -8.60
CA ASN A 83 11.06 7.79 -7.44
C ASN A 83 9.56 7.64 -7.70
N MET A 84 8.97 8.55 -8.45
CA MET A 84 7.58 8.42 -8.84
C MET A 84 7.38 7.16 -9.67
N LYS A 85 8.23 6.95 -10.66
CA LYS A 85 8.16 5.77 -11.50
C LYS A 85 8.39 4.50 -10.70
N LEU A 86 9.37 4.50 -9.80
CA LEU A 86 9.67 3.35 -8.97
C LEU A 86 8.49 2.99 -8.05
N SER A 87 7.85 4.00 -7.48
CA SER A 87 6.70 3.76 -6.62
C SER A 87 5.51 3.18 -7.41
N GLU A 88 5.33 3.61 -8.65
CA GLU A 88 4.32 3.02 -9.52
C GLU A 88 4.65 1.57 -9.82
N GLU A 89 5.90 1.27 -10.14
CA GLU A 89 6.33 -0.09 -10.45
C GLU A 89 6.15 -1.01 -9.24
N ARG A 90 6.42 -0.51 -8.04
CA ARG A 90 6.21 -1.28 -6.82
C ARG A 90 4.75 -1.61 -6.60
N ALA A 91 3.88 -0.62 -6.72
CA ALA A 91 2.45 -0.85 -6.57
C ALA A 91 1.91 -1.77 -7.68
N GLN A 92 2.39 -1.58 -8.90
CA GLN A 92 1.98 -2.41 -10.03
C GLN A 92 2.43 -3.85 -9.87
N ALA A 93 3.63 -4.07 -9.32
CA ALA A 93 4.11 -5.43 -9.08
C ALA A 93 3.18 -6.19 -8.13
N VAL A 94 2.73 -5.53 -7.08
CA VAL A 94 1.79 -6.12 -6.12
C VAL A 94 0.44 -6.38 -6.78
N TYR A 95 -0.06 -5.41 -7.53
CA TYR A 95 -1.31 -5.56 -8.29
C TYR A 95 -1.25 -6.77 -9.21
N ASP A 96 -0.15 -6.91 -9.96
CA ASP A 96 0.01 -7.99 -10.93
C ASP A 96 -0.02 -9.36 -10.24
N VAL A 97 0.62 -9.49 -9.09
CA VAL A 97 0.61 -10.75 -8.35
C VAL A 97 -0.81 -11.07 -7.87
N LEU A 98 -1.51 -10.10 -7.32
CA LEU A 98 -2.88 -10.33 -6.83
C LEU A 98 -3.81 -10.76 -7.96
N VAL A 99 -3.71 -10.12 -9.11
CA VAL A 99 -4.58 -10.44 -10.24
C VAL A 99 -4.16 -11.74 -10.93
N ASN A 100 -2.88 -11.87 -11.25
CA ASN A 100 -2.41 -12.94 -12.12
C ASN A 100 -2.15 -14.25 -11.38
N GLU A 101 -1.63 -14.18 -10.16
CA GLU A 101 -1.32 -15.39 -9.40
C GLU A 101 -2.44 -15.81 -8.46
N TYR A 102 -3.14 -14.85 -7.88
CA TYR A 102 -4.18 -15.16 -6.90
C TYR A 102 -5.59 -14.94 -7.40
N GLY A 103 -5.76 -14.47 -8.63
CA GLY A 103 -7.06 -14.39 -9.27
C GLY A 103 -8.01 -13.34 -8.69
N ILE A 104 -7.47 -12.31 -8.06
CA ILE A 104 -8.30 -11.23 -7.52
C ILE A 104 -8.81 -10.38 -8.67
N ASP A 105 -10.10 -10.03 -8.62
CA ASP A 105 -10.74 -9.19 -9.64
C ASP A 105 -10.09 -7.81 -9.65
N ALA A 106 -9.62 -7.40 -10.83
CA ALA A 106 -8.95 -6.11 -10.99
C ALA A 106 -9.84 -4.92 -10.58
N ASN A 107 -11.14 -5.06 -10.70
CA ASN A 107 -12.08 -4.00 -10.32
C ASN A 107 -12.10 -3.73 -8.81
N ARG A 108 -11.54 -4.62 -8.02
CA ARG A 108 -11.46 -4.47 -6.57
C ARG A 108 -10.20 -3.76 -6.11
N LEU A 109 -9.29 -3.45 -7.05
CA LEU A 109 -7.96 -2.93 -6.75
C LEU A 109 -7.75 -1.59 -7.44
N THR A 110 -7.19 -0.63 -6.70
CA THR A 110 -6.79 0.67 -7.23
C THR A 110 -5.32 0.87 -6.91
N VAL A 111 -4.55 1.34 -7.89
CA VAL A 111 -3.12 1.61 -7.71
C VAL A 111 -2.91 3.11 -7.63
N VAL A 112 -2.19 3.55 -6.60
CA VAL A 112 -1.80 4.95 -6.43
C VAL A 112 -0.31 5.00 -6.12
N ALA A 113 0.41 5.92 -6.75
CA ALA A 113 1.84 6.09 -6.52
C ALA A 113 2.11 7.49 -5.96
N PHE A 114 2.92 7.55 -4.92
CA PHE A 114 3.29 8.81 -4.27
C PHE A 114 4.74 9.22 -4.50
N GLY A 115 5.55 8.35 -5.11
CA GLY A 115 6.96 8.66 -5.31
C GLY A 115 7.64 8.88 -3.96
N SER A 116 8.45 9.91 -3.90
CA SER A 116 9.12 10.33 -2.66
C SER A 116 8.49 11.59 -2.05
N GLU A 117 7.41 12.09 -2.62
CA GLU A 117 6.77 13.31 -2.13
C GLU A 117 6.14 13.12 -0.75
N THR A 118 5.63 11.94 -0.48
CA THR A 118 5.06 11.58 0.81
C THR A 118 5.96 10.52 1.43
N GLN A 119 6.43 10.80 2.64
CA GLN A 119 7.27 9.88 3.39
C GLN A 119 6.49 9.36 4.58
N PRO A 120 5.88 8.17 4.47
CA PRO A 120 5.03 7.63 5.54
C PRO A 120 5.73 7.47 6.88
N TYR A 121 7.04 7.22 6.84
CA TYR A 121 7.81 6.95 8.06
C TYR A 121 9.00 7.88 8.17
N ASP A 122 9.41 8.13 9.40
CA ASP A 122 10.62 8.94 9.67
C ASP A 122 11.91 8.21 9.29
N THR A 123 11.89 6.89 9.35
CA THR A 123 13.05 6.08 8.97
C THR A 123 13.05 5.91 7.46
N ASN A 124 14.09 6.44 6.82
CA ASN A 124 14.11 6.53 5.35
C ASN A 124 13.86 5.21 4.64
N ASN A 125 14.57 4.15 5.01
CA ASN A 125 14.42 2.89 4.27
C ASN A 125 13.10 2.17 4.51
N TRP A 126 12.31 2.61 5.49
CA TRP A 126 10.95 2.09 5.66
C TRP A 126 10.00 2.63 4.59
N ASN A 127 10.41 3.67 3.88
CA ASN A 127 9.58 4.29 2.85
C ASN A 127 9.70 3.60 1.49
N ARG A 128 10.49 2.54 1.40
CA ARG A 128 10.52 1.64 0.24
C ARG A 128 9.41 0.61 0.42
N ILE A 129 8.17 1.03 0.21
CA ILE A 129 7.04 0.25 0.70
C ILE A 129 5.81 0.41 -0.18
N VAL A 130 4.97 -0.62 -0.18
CA VAL A 130 3.60 -0.56 -0.65
C VAL A 130 2.70 -0.81 0.55
N ILE A 131 1.72 0.05 0.72
CA ILE A 131 0.75 -0.04 1.81
C ILE A 131 -0.61 -0.38 1.22
N PHE A 132 -1.28 -1.36 1.79
CA PHE A 132 -2.65 -1.70 1.39
C PHE A 132 -3.62 -0.92 2.26
N GLN A 133 -4.56 -0.25 1.61
CA GLN A 133 -5.58 0.53 2.28
C GLN A 133 -6.96 -0.04 1.99
N ASN A 134 -7.71 -0.34 3.03
CA ASN A 134 -9.10 -0.78 2.88
C ASN A 134 -9.96 0.44 2.54
N ASN A 135 -10.69 0.36 1.47
CA ASN A 135 -11.56 1.47 1.04
C ASN A 135 -12.89 1.51 1.80
#